data_926dff7110845f0accc22594c3089f7a
#
_entry.id   926dff7110845f0accc22594c3089f7a
#
_cell.length_a   1.000
_cell.length_b   1.000
_cell.length_c   1.000
_cell.angle_alpha   90.00
_cell.angle_beta   90.00
_cell.angle_gamma   90.00
#
_symmetry.space_group_name_H-M   'P 1'
#
loop_
_entity.id
_entity.type
_entity.pdbx_description
1 polymer ?
#
loop_
_entity_poly.entity_id
_entity_poly.type
_entity_poly.pdbx_seq_one_letter_code
_entity_poly.pdbx_strand_id
1 'polypeptide(L)'
;MTNKRVAFILGGSGGIGKAVVEKLVAQDYAVVVHYAGNKAKAEALVETIVIAGGEAISVGGDVADEAQMISAFDLIEAHFGGVDVVVNTAGIMKLSPIATLDMDEFDLIQRTNVRGTFIVSKQAALRVRTGGAIINFSTSVTRTNFPAYGAYVASKAAVESLTLILARELRGKDITVNAVAPGPTATPLFLTGKDEQTIENLAKATPLERLGQPDDIAETVAFLAGPARWVNGQVIFTNGGLA
;
A
#
# COMPACT_ATOMS: atom_id res chain seq x y z
N MET A 1 -9.45 8.06 23.41
CA MET A 1 -9.98 7.59 22.12
C MET A 1 -10.14 8.82 21.24
N THR A 2 -9.69 8.74 19.99
CA THR A 2 -9.85 9.85 19.03
C THR A 2 -11.25 9.93 18.46
N ASN A 3 -11.70 11.14 18.08
CA ASN A 3 -12.93 11.35 17.31
C ASN A 3 -12.68 11.33 15.80
N LYS A 4 -11.41 11.21 15.37
CA LYS A 4 -11.01 11.16 13.98
C LYS A 4 -11.18 9.74 13.40
N ARG A 5 -11.29 9.64 12.10
CA ARG A 5 -11.12 8.35 11.42
C ARG A 5 -9.67 7.89 11.52
N VAL A 6 -9.48 6.61 11.74
CA VAL A 6 -8.15 6.01 11.95
C VAL A 6 -7.70 5.27 10.69
N ALA A 7 -6.54 5.63 10.18
CA ALA A 7 -5.93 4.97 9.02
C ALA A 7 -4.65 4.23 9.42
N PHE A 8 -4.57 2.95 9.08
CA PHE A 8 -3.39 2.10 9.25
C PHE A 8 -2.67 1.91 7.92
N ILE A 9 -1.45 2.42 7.82
CA ILE A 9 -0.67 2.41 6.58
C ILE A 9 0.51 1.45 6.72
N LEU A 10 0.38 0.24 6.14
CA LEU A 10 1.48 -0.74 6.07
C LEU A 10 2.53 -0.21 5.08
N GLY A 11 3.81 -0.24 5.49
CA GLY A 11 4.87 0.40 4.71
C GLY A 11 4.84 1.94 4.75
N GLY A 12 4.18 2.52 5.75
CA GLY A 12 3.94 3.95 5.90
C GLY A 12 5.18 4.83 6.02
N SER A 13 6.34 4.27 6.33
CA SER A 13 7.62 5.01 6.32
C SER A 13 8.32 5.01 4.95
N GLY A 14 7.80 4.30 3.94
CA GLY A 14 8.35 4.20 2.58
C GLY A 14 7.87 5.32 1.65
N GLY A 15 8.36 5.37 0.41
CA GLY A 15 8.08 6.43 -0.57
C GLY A 15 6.59 6.78 -0.72
N ILE A 16 5.80 5.91 -1.34
CA ILE A 16 4.35 6.12 -1.50
C ILE A 16 3.64 6.11 -0.13
N GLY A 17 4.00 5.19 0.76
CA GLY A 17 3.38 5.09 2.08
C GLY A 17 3.50 6.37 2.89
N LYS A 18 4.65 7.04 2.85
CA LYS A 18 4.85 8.33 3.51
C LYS A 18 3.91 9.41 2.95
N ALA A 19 3.82 9.52 1.63
CA ALA A 19 2.92 10.49 0.99
C ALA A 19 1.44 10.22 1.34
N VAL A 20 1.05 8.94 1.41
CA VAL A 20 -0.29 8.52 1.88
C VAL A 20 -0.53 8.95 3.32
N VAL A 21 0.44 8.73 4.22
CA VAL A 21 0.35 9.17 5.63
C VAL A 21 0.14 10.69 5.69
N GLU A 22 1.00 11.46 5.03
CA GLU A 22 0.95 12.92 5.01
C GLU A 22 -0.38 13.45 4.44
N LYS A 23 -0.86 12.83 3.36
CA LYS A 23 -2.15 13.18 2.73
C LYS A 23 -3.34 12.90 3.64
N LEU A 24 -3.39 11.75 4.32
CA LEU A 24 -4.49 11.41 5.22
C LEU A 24 -4.47 12.27 6.49
N VAL A 25 -3.30 12.61 7.03
CA VAL A 25 -3.18 13.58 8.12
C VAL A 25 -3.76 14.93 7.72
N ALA A 26 -3.45 15.42 6.51
CA ALA A 26 -4.00 16.67 5.99
C ALA A 26 -5.53 16.62 5.80
N GLN A 27 -6.13 15.43 5.75
CA GLN A 27 -7.58 15.19 5.72
C GLN A 27 -8.17 14.83 7.08
N ASP A 28 -7.46 15.17 8.15
CA ASP A 28 -7.88 15.00 9.56
C ASP A 28 -8.05 13.54 10.01
N TYR A 29 -7.26 12.61 9.44
CA TYR A 29 -7.17 11.25 9.97
C TYR A 29 -6.15 11.18 11.11
N ALA A 30 -6.43 10.35 12.11
CA ALA A 30 -5.41 9.77 12.98
C ALA A 30 -4.72 8.63 12.20
N VAL A 31 -3.39 8.57 12.25
CA VAL A 31 -2.64 7.63 11.40
C VAL A 31 -1.76 6.68 12.20
N VAL A 32 -1.66 5.46 11.72
CA VAL A 32 -0.72 4.46 12.23
C VAL A 32 0.31 4.16 11.15
N VAL A 33 1.56 4.51 11.42
CA VAL A 33 2.70 4.36 10.50
C VAL A 33 3.38 3.02 10.75
N HIS A 34 3.17 2.06 9.88
CA HIS A 34 3.83 0.77 10.00
C HIS A 34 5.21 0.76 9.35
N TYR A 35 6.14 0.04 9.98
CA TYR A 35 7.48 -0.23 9.46
C TYR A 35 7.88 -1.71 9.68
N ALA A 36 8.67 -2.27 8.76
CA ALA A 36 9.24 -3.61 8.91
C ALA A 36 10.71 -3.58 9.40
N GLY A 37 11.50 -2.60 8.97
CA GLY A 37 12.94 -2.57 9.27
C GLY A 37 13.47 -1.24 9.79
N ASN A 38 12.90 -0.10 9.41
CA ASN A 38 13.42 1.21 9.78
C ASN A 38 12.50 1.93 10.78
N LYS A 39 12.66 1.55 12.06
CA LYS A 39 11.92 2.14 13.18
C LYS A 39 12.15 3.66 13.28
N ALA A 40 13.41 4.10 13.22
CA ALA A 40 13.77 5.50 13.37
C ALA A 40 13.09 6.40 12.34
N LYS A 41 12.97 5.93 11.08
CA LYS A 41 12.29 6.68 10.02
C LYS A 41 10.78 6.81 10.28
N ALA A 42 10.14 5.77 10.80
CA ALA A 42 8.73 5.80 11.16
C ALA A 42 8.47 6.72 12.36
N GLU A 43 9.31 6.64 13.39
CA GLU A 43 9.20 7.48 14.59
C GLU A 43 9.44 8.96 14.27
N ALA A 44 10.41 9.30 13.42
CA ALA A 44 10.63 10.69 12.98
C ALA A 44 9.43 11.26 12.20
N LEU A 45 8.76 10.43 11.36
CA LEU A 45 7.53 10.85 10.68
C LEU A 45 6.39 11.10 11.68
N VAL A 46 6.21 10.20 12.63
CA VAL A 46 5.21 10.34 13.70
C VAL A 46 5.47 11.60 14.53
N GLU A 47 6.71 11.83 14.93
CA GLU A 47 7.09 13.03 15.68
C GLU A 47 6.75 14.32 14.91
N THR A 48 7.08 14.37 13.61
CA THR A 48 6.72 15.52 12.75
C THR A 48 5.22 15.78 12.73
N ILE A 49 4.42 14.71 12.62
CA ILE A 49 2.95 14.82 12.60
C ILE A 49 2.41 15.32 13.94
N VAL A 50 2.92 14.77 15.04
CA VAL A 50 2.48 15.13 16.40
C VAL A 50 2.85 16.58 16.74
N ILE A 51 4.06 17.03 16.37
CA ILE A 51 4.49 18.43 16.54
C ILE A 51 3.58 19.38 15.75
N ALA A 52 3.12 18.97 14.58
CA ALA A 52 2.16 19.73 13.77
C ALA A 52 0.71 19.67 14.29
N GLY A 53 0.45 19.01 15.43
CA GLY A 53 -0.89 18.87 16.03
C GLY A 53 -1.73 17.73 15.48
N GLY A 54 -1.16 16.84 14.67
CA GLY A 54 -1.81 15.61 14.20
C GLY A 54 -1.77 14.49 15.25
N GLU A 55 -2.54 13.43 15.01
CA GLU A 55 -2.56 12.22 15.84
C GLU A 55 -1.89 11.08 15.08
N ALA A 56 -0.78 10.56 15.60
CA ALA A 56 -0.04 9.48 14.95
C ALA A 56 0.66 8.57 15.96
N ILE A 57 0.78 7.28 15.63
CA ILE A 57 1.67 6.33 16.30
C ILE A 57 2.44 5.51 15.26
N SER A 58 3.55 4.89 15.67
CA SER A 58 4.27 3.92 14.85
C SER A 58 4.06 2.50 15.36
N VAL A 59 4.02 1.53 14.43
CA VAL A 59 3.90 0.10 14.74
C VAL A 59 4.88 -0.69 13.89
N GLY A 60 5.69 -1.53 14.53
CA GLY A 60 6.63 -2.42 13.85
C GLY A 60 6.03 -3.80 13.59
N GLY A 61 6.51 -4.47 12.54
CA GLY A 61 6.18 -5.86 12.29
C GLY A 61 6.46 -6.32 10.86
N ASP A 62 6.54 -7.64 10.67
CA ASP A 62 6.55 -8.24 9.35
C ASP A 62 5.11 -8.52 8.90
N VAL A 63 4.68 -7.96 7.77
CA VAL A 63 3.33 -8.16 7.23
C VAL A 63 3.01 -9.63 6.94
N ALA A 64 4.03 -10.46 6.73
CA ALA A 64 3.90 -11.89 6.48
C ALA A 64 3.93 -12.74 7.76
N ASP A 65 4.00 -12.11 8.94
CA ASP A 65 3.87 -12.74 10.26
C ASP A 65 2.49 -12.42 10.85
N GLU A 66 1.66 -13.44 10.95
CA GLU A 66 0.27 -13.26 11.40
C GLU A 66 0.17 -12.78 12.85
N ALA A 67 1.03 -13.29 13.75
CA ALA A 67 1.00 -12.90 15.15
C ALA A 67 1.40 -11.42 15.35
N GLN A 68 2.41 -10.95 14.60
CA GLN A 68 2.81 -9.54 14.63
C GLN A 68 1.70 -8.64 14.08
N MET A 69 0.99 -9.04 13.03
CA MET A 69 -0.13 -8.26 12.50
C MET A 69 -1.34 -8.24 13.45
N ILE A 70 -1.65 -9.36 14.10
CA ILE A 70 -2.68 -9.38 15.17
C ILE A 70 -2.31 -8.36 16.24
N SER A 71 -1.08 -8.43 16.77
CA SER A 71 -0.60 -7.50 17.81
C SER A 71 -0.63 -6.04 17.36
N ALA A 72 -0.33 -5.77 16.07
CA ALA A 72 -0.41 -4.43 15.51
C ALA A 72 -1.85 -3.89 15.53
N PHE A 73 -2.83 -4.68 15.09
CA PHE A 73 -4.23 -4.28 15.13
C PHE A 73 -4.76 -4.15 16.56
N ASP A 74 -4.37 -5.03 17.49
CA ASP A 74 -4.73 -4.93 18.91
C ASP A 74 -4.24 -3.63 19.53
N LEU A 75 -3.02 -3.21 19.21
CA LEU A 75 -2.46 -1.94 19.66
C LEU A 75 -3.24 -0.75 19.11
N ILE A 76 -3.65 -0.80 17.83
CA ILE A 76 -4.47 0.25 17.20
C ILE A 76 -5.83 0.37 17.90
N GLU A 77 -6.48 -0.76 18.16
CA GLU A 77 -7.77 -0.80 18.84
C GLU A 77 -7.65 -0.28 20.29
N ALA A 78 -6.59 -0.65 21.01
CA ALA A 78 -6.34 -0.16 22.35
C ALA A 78 -6.07 1.35 22.41
N HIS A 79 -5.35 1.90 21.41
CA HIS A 79 -4.94 3.30 21.41
C HIS A 79 -6.03 4.24 20.86
N PHE A 80 -6.62 3.89 19.69
CA PHE A 80 -7.57 4.74 18.97
C PHE A 80 -9.03 4.26 19.06
N GLY A 81 -9.28 3.06 19.60
CA GLY A 81 -10.62 2.47 19.68
C GLY A 81 -11.06 1.74 18.42
N GLY A 82 -10.21 1.60 17.40
CA GLY A 82 -10.48 0.84 16.17
C GLY A 82 -9.80 1.45 14.94
N VAL A 83 -10.06 0.87 13.78
CA VAL A 83 -9.49 1.27 12.49
C VAL A 83 -10.59 1.44 11.44
N ASP A 84 -10.50 2.49 10.63
CA ASP A 84 -11.47 2.78 9.57
C ASP A 84 -10.90 2.51 8.18
N VAL A 85 -9.60 2.73 8.00
CA VAL A 85 -8.93 2.58 6.69
C VAL A 85 -7.66 1.77 6.88
N VAL A 86 -7.49 0.75 6.06
CA VAL A 86 -6.25 -0.02 5.97
C VAL A 86 -5.66 0.15 4.57
N VAL A 87 -4.44 0.69 4.49
CA VAL A 87 -3.71 0.90 3.24
C VAL A 87 -2.46 0.04 3.24
N ASN A 88 -2.43 -0.99 2.40
CA ASN A 88 -1.30 -1.90 2.33
C ASN A 88 -0.32 -1.51 1.20
N THR A 89 0.61 -0.60 1.48
CA THR A 89 1.70 -0.25 0.55
C THR A 89 2.94 -1.13 0.73
N ALA A 90 2.94 -2.03 1.71
CA ALA A 90 4.07 -2.94 1.94
C ALA A 90 4.26 -3.88 0.75
N GLY A 91 5.50 -4.02 0.33
CA GLY A 91 5.87 -4.91 -0.77
C GLY A 91 7.32 -4.74 -1.17
N ILE A 92 7.83 -5.74 -1.84
CA ILE A 92 9.20 -5.77 -2.40
C ILE A 92 9.14 -6.07 -3.89
N MET A 93 10.17 -5.61 -4.59
CA MET A 93 10.36 -5.85 -6.01
C MET A 93 11.79 -6.29 -6.25
N LYS A 94 11.95 -7.45 -6.87
CA LYS A 94 13.20 -7.92 -7.45
C LYS A 94 12.93 -8.36 -8.88
N LEU A 95 13.85 -8.06 -9.76
CA LEU A 95 13.71 -8.29 -11.19
C LEU A 95 14.71 -9.34 -11.64
N SER A 96 14.20 -10.40 -12.27
CA SER A 96 15.02 -11.44 -12.89
C SER A 96 14.24 -12.10 -14.03
N PRO A 97 14.90 -12.44 -15.15
CA PRO A 97 14.30 -13.31 -16.14
C PRO A 97 13.88 -14.65 -15.52
N ILE A 98 12.76 -15.22 -15.94
CA ILE A 98 12.21 -16.46 -15.36
C ILE A 98 13.24 -17.60 -15.39
N ALA A 99 14.02 -17.70 -16.47
CA ALA A 99 15.01 -18.77 -16.63
C ALA A 99 16.19 -18.72 -15.64
N THR A 100 16.45 -17.56 -15.03
CA THR A 100 17.58 -17.34 -14.10
C THR A 100 17.14 -16.85 -12.73
N LEU A 101 15.82 -16.87 -12.47
CA LEU A 101 15.25 -16.45 -11.21
C LEU A 101 15.70 -17.39 -10.08
N ASP A 102 16.27 -16.82 -9.04
CA ASP A 102 16.53 -17.51 -7.79
C ASP A 102 15.21 -17.80 -7.07
N MET A 103 14.99 -19.07 -6.70
CA MET A 103 13.74 -19.49 -6.05
C MET A 103 13.61 -18.96 -4.62
N ASP A 104 14.70 -18.69 -3.90
CA ASP A 104 14.64 -18.02 -2.59
C ASP A 104 14.17 -16.57 -2.75
N GLU A 105 14.59 -15.89 -3.82
CA GLU A 105 14.06 -14.55 -4.14
C GLU A 105 12.58 -14.60 -4.55
N PHE A 106 12.19 -15.61 -5.32
CA PHE A 106 10.78 -15.85 -5.64
C PHE A 106 9.95 -16.03 -4.36
N ASP A 107 10.38 -16.92 -3.47
CA ASP A 107 9.68 -17.21 -2.22
C ASP A 107 9.58 -15.97 -1.32
N LEU A 108 10.64 -15.16 -1.25
CA LEU A 108 10.63 -13.91 -0.51
C LEU A 108 9.60 -12.92 -1.08
N ILE A 109 9.51 -12.79 -2.40
CA ILE A 109 8.50 -11.94 -3.06
C ILE A 109 7.10 -12.44 -2.75
N GLN A 110 6.84 -13.76 -2.92
CA GLN A 110 5.53 -14.35 -2.64
C GLN A 110 5.14 -14.22 -1.16
N ARG A 111 6.10 -14.48 -0.27
CA ARG A 111 5.90 -14.34 1.17
C ARG A 111 5.50 -12.90 1.54
N THR A 112 6.22 -11.90 1.07
CA THR A 112 5.94 -10.50 1.43
C THR A 112 4.69 -9.99 0.72
N ASN A 113 4.63 -10.12 -0.61
CA ASN A 113 3.59 -9.47 -1.40
C ASN A 113 2.26 -10.20 -1.38
N VAL A 114 2.27 -11.55 -1.36
CA VAL A 114 1.03 -12.34 -1.40
C VAL A 114 0.60 -12.72 0.01
N ARG A 115 1.39 -13.52 0.73
CA ARG A 115 1.05 -13.94 2.10
C ARG A 115 0.83 -12.73 3.01
N GLY A 116 1.71 -11.74 2.95
CA GLY A 116 1.57 -10.51 3.73
C GLY A 116 0.26 -9.79 3.44
N THR A 117 -0.12 -9.64 2.15
CA THR A 117 -1.40 -9.03 1.79
C THR A 117 -2.59 -9.85 2.26
N PHE A 118 -2.53 -11.19 2.22
CA PHE A 118 -3.59 -12.05 2.77
C PHE A 118 -3.75 -11.86 4.27
N ILE A 119 -2.66 -11.84 5.03
CA ILE A 119 -2.70 -11.65 6.50
C ILE A 119 -3.27 -10.29 6.85
N VAL A 120 -2.77 -9.22 6.23
CA VAL A 120 -3.27 -7.86 6.44
C VAL A 120 -4.75 -7.76 6.08
N SER A 121 -5.15 -8.30 4.93
CA SER A 121 -6.55 -8.30 4.47
C SER A 121 -7.47 -9.11 5.39
N LYS A 122 -6.99 -10.24 5.91
CA LYS A 122 -7.72 -11.05 6.91
C LYS A 122 -7.99 -10.24 8.18
N GLN A 123 -6.97 -9.59 8.74
CA GLN A 123 -7.14 -8.76 9.94
C GLN A 123 -8.03 -7.55 9.66
N ALA A 124 -7.86 -6.90 8.51
CA ALA A 124 -8.70 -5.78 8.10
C ALA A 124 -10.18 -6.18 7.95
N ALA A 125 -10.46 -7.33 7.33
CA ALA A 125 -11.82 -7.86 7.16
C ALA A 125 -12.57 -8.12 8.48
N LEU A 126 -11.81 -8.41 9.54
CA LEU A 126 -12.34 -8.69 10.89
C LEU A 126 -12.54 -7.40 11.71
N ARG A 127 -11.74 -6.35 11.48
CA ARG A 127 -11.54 -5.25 12.42
C ARG A 127 -11.85 -3.85 11.86
N VAL A 128 -11.88 -3.68 10.53
CA VAL A 128 -12.26 -2.39 9.93
C VAL A 128 -13.72 -2.09 10.25
N ARG A 129 -13.95 -0.88 10.75
CA ARG A 129 -15.30 -0.43 11.12
C ARG A 129 -16.21 -0.22 9.91
N THR A 130 -17.51 -0.35 10.10
CA THR A 130 -18.54 -0.02 9.09
C THR A 130 -18.29 1.39 8.53
N GLY A 131 -18.45 1.59 7.24
CA GLY A 131 -18.09 2.83 6.55
C GLY A 131 -16.59 2.92 6.19
N GLY A 132 -15.82 1.87 6.46
CA GLY A 132 -14.38 1.84 6.24
C GLY A 132 -13.95 1.46 4.84
N ALA A 133 -12.62 1.40 4.63
CA ALA A 133 -12.00 1.05 3.36
C ALA A 133 -10.74 0.19 3.54
N ILE A 134 -10.54 -0.77 2.65
CA ILE A 134 -9.32 -1.56 2.52
C ILE A 134 -8.72 -1.26 1.15
N ILE A 135 -7.46 -0.82 1.11
CA ILE A 135 -6.79 -0.41 -0.12
C ILE A 135 -5.48 -1.18 -0.25
N ASN A 136 -5.45 -2.11 -1.19
CA ASN A 136 -4.28 -2.89 -1.53
C ASN A 136 -3.44 -2.21 -2.63
N PHE A 137 -2.20 -2.65 -2.82
CA PHE A 137 -1.32 -2.11 -3.86
C PHE A 137 -0.94 -3.18 -4.89
N SER A 138 -1.34 -2.96 -6.13
CA SER A 138 -0.90 -3.67 -7.32
C SER A 138 0.20 -2.87 -8.05
N THR A 139 0.26 -2.96 -9.35
CA THR A 139 1.22 -2.27 -10.24
C THR A 139 0.68 -2.22 -11.67
N SER A 140 1.00 -1.18 -12.43
CA SER A 140 0.67 -1.11 -13.88
C SER A 140 1.41 -2.18 -14.70
N VAL A 141 2.47 -2.80 -14.14
CA VAL A 141 3.20 -3.86 -14.85
C VAL A 141 2.34 -5.11 -15.08
N THR A 142 1.26 -5.32 -14.34
CA THR A 142 0.25 -6.37 -14.61
C THR A 142 -0.43 -6.20 -15.98
N ARG A 143 -0.36 -5.02 -16.58
CA ARG A 143 -0.88 -4.72 -17.92
C ARG A 143 0.23 -4.60 -18.97
N THR A 144 1.38 -4.00 -18.63
CA THR A 144 2.47 -3.79 -19.58
C THR A 144 3.37 -5.01 -19.77
N ASN A 145 3.42 -5.91 -18.79
CA ASN A 145 4.11 -7.21 -18.85
C ASN A 145 5.59 -7.12 -19.30
N PHE A 146 6.36 -6.22 -18.71
CA PHE A 146 7.77 -6.06 -19.04
C PHE A 146 8.59 -7.32 -18.72
N PRO A 147 9.60 -7.66 -19.56
CA PRO A 147 10.55 -8.73 -19.26
C PRO A 147 11.21 -8.56 -17.89
N ALA A 148 11.60 -9.67 -17.24
CA ALA A 148 12.19 -9.76 -15.92
C ALA A 148 11.24 -9.45 -14.73
N TYR A 149 10.01 -9.04 -14.95
CA TYR A 149 9.06 -8.75 -13.89
C TYR A 149 8.21 -9.98 -13.46
N GLY A 150 8.48 -11.19 -13.97
CA GLY A 150 7.61 -12.36 -13.83
C GLY A 150 7.14 -12.66 -12.40
N ALA A 151 8.06 -12.85 -11.45
CA ALA A 151 7.71 -13.14 -10.05
C ALA A 151 6.95 -12.00 -9.38
N TYR A 152 7.36 -10.75 -9.63
CA TYR A 152 6.71 -9.57 -9.08
C TYR A 152 5.29 -9.40 -9.62
N VAL A 153 5.10 -9.49 -10.94
CA VAL A 153 3.79 -9.39 -11.60
C VAL A 153 2.85 -10.49 -11.11
N ALA A 154 3.33 -11.74 -11.02
CA ALA A 154 2.53 -12.85 -10.47
C ALA A 154 2.02 -12.53 -9.06
N SER A 155 2.88 -11.98 -8.18
CA SER A 155 2.49 -11.59 -6.84
C SER A 155 1.44 -10.46 -6.83
N LYS A 156 1.54 -9.50 -7.74
CA LYS A 156 0.60 -8.36 -7.82
C LYS A 156 -0.72 -8.73 -8.50
N ALA A 157 -0.72 -9.65 -9.46
CA ALA A 157 -1.94 -10.23 -10.03
C ALA A 157 -2.74 -10.99 -8.96
N ALA A 158 -2.08 -11.71 -8.06
CA ALA A 158 -2.72 -12.34 -6.90
C ALA A 158 -3.42 -11.31 -6.00
N VAL A 159 -2.81 -10.14 -5.77
CA VAL A 159 -3.40 -9.04 -4.99
C VAL A 159 -4.65 -8.48 -5.68
N GLU A 160 -4.65 -8.34 -7.01
CA GLU A 160 -5.82 -7.90 -7.77
C GLU A 160 -7.00 -8.84 -7.58
N SER A 161 -6.76 -10.15 -7.75
CA SER A 161 -7.79 -11.19 -7.55
C SER A 161 -8.31 -11.23 -6.11
N LEU A 162 -7.42 -11.18 -5.12
CA LEU A 162 -7.78 -11.13 -3.70
C LEU A 162 -8.69 -9.92 -3.41
N THR A 163 -8.36 -8.75 -3.95
CA THR A 163 -9.13 -7.52 -3.75
C THR A 163 -10.58 -7.68 -4.18
N LEU A 164 -10.82 -8.24 -5.36
CA LEU A 164 -12.17 -8.48 -5.87
C LEU A 164 -12.94 -9.52 -5.03
N ILE A 165 -12.28 -10.59 -4.63
CA ILE A 165 -12.87 -11.63 -3.78
C ILE A 165 -13.27 -11.04 -2.44
N LEU A 166 -12.37 -10.32 -1.77
CA LEU A 166 -12.62 -9.74 -0.46
C LEU A 166 -13.75 -8.70 -0.49
N ALA A 167 -13.84 -7.89 -1.55
CA ALA A 167 -14.96 -6.96 -1.73
C ALA A 167 -16.33 -7.68 -1.74
N ARG A 168 -16.40 -8.88 -2.30
CA ARG A 168 -17.61 -9.71 -2.34
C ARG A 168 -17.89 -10.38 -1.00
N GLU A 169 -16.87 -10.85 -0.30
CA GLU A 169 -16.98 -11.49 1.02
C GLU A 169 -17.42 -10.52 2.11
N LEU A 170 -17.09 -9.23 1.98
CA LEU A 170 -17.52 -8.17 2.89
C LEU A 170 -18.89 -7.59 2.56
N ARG A 171 -19.66 -8.27 1.72
CA ARG A 171 -21.04 -7.86 1.39
C ARG A 171 -21.88 -7.59 2.65
N GLY A 172 -22.55 -6.44 2.68
CA GLY A 172 -23.42 -6.03 3.79
C GLY A 172 -22.70 -5.36 4.96
N LYS A 173 -21.36 -5.31 4.95
CA LYS A 173 -20.57 -4.65 6.02
C LYS A 173 -20.31 -3.16 5.79
N ASP A 174 -20.69 -2.63 4.62
CA ASP A 174 -20.38 -1.25 4.19
C ASP A 174 -18.87 -0.94 4.27
N ILE A 175 -18.02 -1.87 3.83
CA ILE A 175 -16.58 -1.72 3.71
C ILE A 175 -16.22 -1.84 2.23
N THR A 176 -15.51 -0.86 1.69
CA THR A 176 -14.99 -0.94 0.32
C THR A 176 -13.62 -1.58 0.28
N VAL A 177 -13.36 -2.38 -0.75
CA VAL A 177 -12.04 -3.01 -0.97
C VAL A 177 -11.60 -2.72 -2.40
N ASN A 178 -10.49 -2.02 -2.56
CA ASN A 178 -9.94 -1.68 -3.86
C ASN A 178 -8.43 -1.90 -3.90
N ALA A 179 -7.85 -1.96 -5.09
CA ALA A 179 -6.41 -1.91 -5.30
C ALA A 179 -6.04 -0.66 -6.09
N VAL A 180 -4.93 -0.02 -5.70
CA VAL A 180 -4.27 1.00 -6.51
C VAL A 180 -3.12 0.34 -7.25
N ALA A 181 -3.00 0.61 -8.55
CA ALA A 181 -1.96 0.10 -9.43
C ALA A 181 -1.11 1.25 -9.97
N PRO A 182 -0.03 1.65 -9.26
CA PRO A 182 0.83 2.73 -9.68
C PRO A 182 1.57 2.42 -10.98
N GLY A 183 1.83 3.46 -11.78
CA GLY A 183 2.84 3.47 -12.82
C GLY A 183 4.25 3.69 -12.28
N PRO A 184 5.22 3.97 -13.17
CA PRO A 184 6.57 4.36 -12.78
C PRO A 184 6.52 5.59 -11.87
N THR A 185 6.82 5.39 -10.58
CA THR A 185 6.69 6.43 -9.54
C THR A 185 8.07 6.67 -8.92
N ALA A 186 8.45 7.95 -8.75
CA ALA A 186 9.75 8.37 -8.24
C ALA A 186 9.93 8.02 -6.75
N THR A 187 10.21 6.77 -6.47
CA THR A 187 10.44 6.22 -5.13
C THR A 187 11.77 5.48 -5.07
N PRO A 188 12.39 5.33 -3.89
CA PRO A 188 13.59 4.51 -3.74
C PRO A 188 13.40 3.09 -4.28
N LEU A 189 12.25 2.46 -4.04
CA LEU A 189 11.95 1.12 -4.56
C LEU A 189 12.03 1.04 -6.08
N PHE A 190 11.56 2.07 -6.77
CA PHE A 190 11.54 2.11 -8.24
C PHE A 190 12.87 2.54 -8.84
N LEU A 191 13.55 3.53 -8.24
CA LEU A 191 14.76 4.14 -8.79
C LEU A 191 16.02 3.29 -8.57
N THR A 192 16.07 2.52 -7.47
CA THR A 192 17.25 1.70 -7.15
C THR A 192 17.58 0.72 -8.26
N GLY A 193 18.84 0.76 -8.73
CA GLY A 193 19.36 -0.14 -9.76
C GLY A 193 19.00 0.24 -11.20
N LYS A 194 18.40 1.41 -11.44
CA LYS A 194 18.15 1.95 -12.78
C LYS A 194 19.07 3.13 -13.09
N ASP A 195 19.58 3.16 -14.30
CA ASP A 195 20.31 4.31 -14.84
C ASP A 195 19.37 5.43 -15.29
N GLU A 196 19.93 6.62 -15.50
CA GLU A 196 19.17 7.80 -15.90
C GLU A 196 18.44 7.61 -17.24
N GLN A 197 19.06 6.93 -18.21
CA GLN A 197 18.44 6.68 -19.52
C GLN A 197 17.20 5.78 -19.40
N THR A 198 17.26 4.75 -18.55
CA THR A 198 16.11 3.88 -18.28
C THR A 198 14.99 4.65 -17.59
N ILE A 199 15.33 5.52 -16.64
CA ILE A 199 14.35 6.37 -15.94
C ILE A 199 13.68 7.34 -16.93
N GLU A 200 14.46 8.00 -17.78
CA GLU A 200 13.95 8.92 -18.81
C GLU A 200 13.04 8.20 -19.82
N ASN A 201 13.43 7.01 -20.28
CA ASN A 201 12.63 6.21 -21.20
C ASN A 201 11.28 5.80 -20.56
N LEU A 202 11.28 5.42 -19.27
CA LEU A 202 10.06 5.08 -18.55
C LEU A 202 9.16 6.31 -18.31
N ALA A 203 9.74 7.48 -18.08
CA ALA A 203 9.01 8.73 -17.98
C ALA A 203 8.32 9.06 -19.31
N LYS A 204 9.07 9.01 -20.44
CA LYS A 204 8.55 9.27 -21.79
C LYS A 204 7.54 8.22 -22.27
N ALA A 205 7.54 7.02 -21.71
CA ALA A 205 6.57 5.98 -22.05
C ALA A 205 5.16 6.30 -21.53
N THR A 206 5.03 7.19 -20.55
CA THR A 206 3.72 7.65 -20.09
C THR A 206 3.23 8.81 -20.96
N PRO A 207 1.95 8.87 -21.35
CA PRO A 207 1.37 10.02 -22.06
C PRO A 207 1.58 11.37 -21.37
N LEU A 208 1.75 11.39 -20.04
CA LEU A 208 2.08 12.62 -19.31
C LEU A 208 3.58 12.97 -19.33
N GLU A 209 4.42 12.16 -19.98
CA GLU A 209 5.87 12.35 -20.19
C GLU A 209 6.66 12.63 -18.91
N ARG A 210 6.22 12.08 -17.78
CA ARG A 210 6.91 12.17 -16.50
C ARG A 210 6.72 10.91 -15.66
N LEU A 211 7.62 10.71 -14.70
CA LEU A 211 7.34 9.78 -13.62
C LEU A 211 6.19 10.31 -12.75
N GLY A 212 5.38 9.40 -12.22
CA GLY A 212 4.49 9.72 -11.12
C GLY A 212 5.28 10.16 -9.89
N GLN A 213 4.73 11.08 -9.10
CA GLN A 213 5.23 11.39 -7.77
C GLN A 213 4.45 10.59 -6.73
N PRO A 214 5.03 10.31 -5.55
CA PRO A 214 4.28 9.67 -4.47
C PRO A 214 2.93 10.34 -4.17
N ASP A 215 2.86 11.65 -4.29
CA ASP A 215 1.64 12.44 -4.08
C ASP A 215 0.56 12.15 -5.12
N ASP A 216 0.91 11.89 -6.38
CA ASP A 216 -0.08 11.48 -7.41
C ASP A 216 -0.82 10.19 -6.98
N ILE A 217 -0.11 9.28 -6.32
CA ILE A 217 -0.69 8.03 -5.82
C ILE A 217 -1.48 8.25 -4.53
N ALA A 218 -0.98 9.12 -3.65
CA ALA A 218 -1.63 9.45 -2.39
C ALA A 218 -3.01 10.11 -2.59
N GLU A 219 -3.18 10.92 -3.65
CA GLU A 219 -4.49 11.48 -4.02
C GLU A 219 -5.52 10.38 -4.35
N THR A 220 -5.13 9.38 -5.11
CA THR A 220 -6.02 8.24 -5.43
C THR A 220 -6.38 7.45 -4.17
N VAL A 221 -5.41 7.22 -3.29
CA VAL A 221 -5.65 6.52 -2.01
C VAL A 221 -6.61 7.34 -1.13
N ALA A 222 -6.41 8.64 -1.01
CA ALA A 222 -7.26 9.53 -0.22
C ALA A 222 -8.71 9.57 -0.74
N PHE A 223 -8.89 9.57 -2.07
CA PHE A 223 -10.21 9.46 -2.69
C PHE A 223 -10.89 8.13 -2.32
N LEU A 224 -10.20 7.00 -2.41
CA LEU A 224 -10.73 5.68 -2.05
C LEU A 224 -10.97 5.51 -0.54
N ALA A 225 -10.15 6.14 0.30
CA ALA A 225 -10.30 6.12 1.76
C ALA A 225 -11.50 6.95 2.26
N GLY A 226 -11.92 7.96 1.48
CA GLY A 226 -12.92 8.95 1.83
C GLY A 226 -14.25 8.81 1.06
N PRO A 227 -14.51 9.70 0.07
CA PRO A 227 -15.84 9.85 -0.53
C PRO A 227 -16.22 8.76 -1.54
N ALA A 228 -15.30 7.94 -2.00
CA ALA A 228 -15.50 7.00 -3.12
C ALA A 228 -16.28 5.74 -2.72
N ARG A 229 -17.45 5.91 -2.08
CA ARG A 229 -18.23 4.78 -1.50
C ARG A 229 -18.84 3.82 -2.54
N TRP A 230 -18.95 4.23 -3.81
CA TRP A 230 -19.44 3.37 -4.88
C TRP A 230 -18.35 2.70 -5.71
N VAL A 231 -17.08 3.01 -5.40
CA VAL A 231 -15.91 2.33 -5.98
C VAL A 231 -15.57 1.15 -5.08
N ASN A 232 -15.85 -0.08 -5.53
CA ASN A 232 -15.62 -1.29 -4.76
C ASN A 232 -15.23 -2.47 -5.67
N GLY A 233 -14.26 -3.28 -5.25
CA GLY A 233 -13.75 -4.41 -6.02
C GLY A 233 -12.96 -3.99 -7.27
N GLN A 234 -12.40 -2.79 -7.31
CA GLN A 234 -11.73 -2.25 -8.49
C GLN A 234 -10.21 -2.24 -8.35
N VAL A 235 -9.54 -2.33 -9.48
CA VAL A 235 -8.11 -2.00 -9.62
C VAL A 235 -8.02 -0.66 -10.33
N ILE A 236 -7.55 0.36 -9.60
CA ILE A 236 -7.44 1.73 -10.13
C ILE A 236 -6.00 1.98 -10.58
N PHE A 237 -5.81 2.10 -11.88
CA PHE A 237 -4.51 2.39 -12.48
C PHE A 237 -4.21 3.89 -12.38
N THR A 238 -3.21 4.23 -11.55
CA THR A 238 -2.70 5.60 -11.37
C THR A 238 -1.32 5.66 -11.98
N ASN A 239 -1.25 5.84 -13.32
CA ASN A 239 -0.04 5.53 -14.10
C ASN A 239 0.28 6.52 -15.23
N GLY A 240 -0.35 7.69 -15.25
CA GLY A 240 -0.10 8.68 -16.28
C GLY A 240 -0.52 8.27 -17.70
N GLY A 241 -1.40 7.25 -17.81
CA GLY A 241 -1.88 6.72 -19.08
C GLY A 241 -0.99 5.63 -19.69
N LEU A 242 -0.06 5.05 -18.94
CA LEU A 242 0.89 4.03 -19.43
C LEU A 242 0.21 2.73 -19.89
N ALA A 243 -0.92 2.35 -19.26
CA ALA A 243 -1.62 1.09 -19.52
C ALA A 243 -3.12 1.19 -19.16
#